data_d1115756197c9b710a03794fe28ddaac
#
_entry.id   d1115756197c9b710a03794fe28ddaac
#
_cell.length_a   1.000
_cell.length_b   1.000
_cell.length_c   1.000
_cell.angle_alpha   90.00
_cell.angle_beta   90.00
_cell.angle_gamma   90.00
#
_symmetry.space_group_name_H-M   'P 1'
#
loop_
_entity.id
_entity.type
_entity.pdbx_description
1 polymer ?
#
loop_
_entity_poly.entity_id
_entity_poly.type
_entity_poly.pdbx_seq_one_letter_code
_entity_poly.pdbx_strand_id
1 'polypeptide(L)'
;MTRKKTDNFAQHAQEANESAKQLVIEQPNILSVGLEVTGTADLIQNRFSQKSVEQMLKKHMGISVQRESKKPREVLEDATVRNIEGVIAMPPTGFKLAMISAATQVKGLKKTQLRTALFIEGNSIPITYREMVPRMDICRTSGIGRVPDVRFRPSFQDWKARMIIQFSDTLSVQSVVDLLNRAGQVGVGEWRPEKNGVFGTFKVTRHISDPKELGEVAAQCASPLVPLRIPDWAMDAEISPEVLQKIFSEQSEPESESVAA
;
A
#
# COMPACT_ATOMS: atom_id res chain seq x y z
N MET A 1 -63.11 20.81 1.47
CA MET A 1 -62.32 20.55 2.71
C MET A 1 -60.91 20.03 2.39
N THR A 2 -60.13 20.74 1.55
CA THR A 2 -58.80 20.19 1.10
C THR A 2 -57.63 21.15 1.29
N ARG A 3 -57.82 22.30 1.93
CA ARG A 3 -56.74 23.32 2.12
C ARG A 3 -55.97 23.26 3.46
N LYS A 4 -56.42 22.50 4.45
CA LYS A 4 -55.79 22.44 5.78
C LYS A 4 -54.67 21.39 5.91
N LYS A 5 -54.49 20.50 4.93
CA LYS A 5 -53.41 19.45 5.03
C LYS A 5 -52.06 19.90 4.43
N THR A 6 -52.05 20.87 3.52
CA THR A 6 -50.84 21.39 2.90
C THR A 6 -50.07 22.36 3.78
N ASP A 7 -50.79 23.12 4.63
CA ASP A 7 -50.14 24.11 5.52
C ASP A 7 -49.36 23.46 6.67
N ASN A 8 -49.81 22.30 7.16
CA ASN A 8 -49.11 21.57 8.21
C ASN A 8 -47.77 20.97 7.75
N PHE A 9 -47.68 20.57 6.47
CA PHE A 9 -46.45 19.98 5.96
C PHE A 9 -45.35 21.02 5.75
N ALA A 10 -45.72 22.22 5.31
CA ALA A 10 -44.80 23.35 5.15
C ALA A 10 -44.32 23.89 6.52
N GLN A 11 -45.21 23.95 7.52
CA GLN A 11 -44.81 24.32 8.88
C GLN A 11 -43.88 23.31 9.54
N HIS A 12 -44.16 22.01 9.45
CA HIS A 12 -43.25 20.97 9.96
C HIS A 12 -41.91 20.93 9.22
N ALA A 13 -41.86 21.25 7.93
CA ALA A 13 -40.62 21.35 7.18
C ALA A 13 -39.79 22.59 7.58
N GLN A 14 -40.46 23.71 7.93
CA GLN A 14 -39.77 24.89 8.44
C GLN A 14 -39.27 24.69 9.88
N GLU A 15 -40.07 24.12 10.76
CA GLU A 15 -39.68 23.79 12.14
C GLU A 15 -38.53 22.75 12.16
N ALA A 16 -38.51 21.77 11.24
CA ALA A 16 -37.40 20.82 11.09
C ALA A 16 -36.13 21.50 10.58
N ASN A 17 -36.26 22.53 9.75
CA ASN A 17 -35.12 23.29 9.23
C ASN A 17 -34.55 24.29 10.25
N GLU A 18 -35.41 24.86 11.10
CA GLU A 18 -34.99 25.73 12.20
C GLU A 18 -34.39 24.94 13.39
N SER A 19 -34.81 23.70 13.60
CA SER A 19 -34.26 22.80 14.61
C SER A 19 -33.01 22.05 14.17
N ALA A 20 -32.70 22.04 12.88
CA ALA A 20 -31.43 21.52 12.37
C ALA A 20 -30.31 22.44 12.91
N LYS A 21 -29.70 22.05 14.04
CA LYS A 21 -28.44 22.65 14.50
C LYS A 21 -27.51 22.65 13.30
N GLN A 22 -27.16 23.85 12.85
CA GLN A 22 -26.22 24.00 11.74
C GLN A 22 -24.94 23.26 12.12
N LEU A 23 -24.69 22.13 11.50
CA LEU A 23 -23.51 21.32 11.76
C LEU A 23 -22.31 22.10 11.23
N VAL A 24 -21.56 22.73 12.10
CA VAL A 24 -20.31 23.39 11.75
C VAL A 24 -19.25 22.30 11.67
N ILE A 25 -18.81 22.01 10.46
CA ILE A 25 -17.70 21.09 10.22
C ILE A 25 -16.43 21.93 10.13
N GLU A 26 -15.60 21.83 11.17
CA GLU A 26 -14.28 22.44 11.16
C GLU A 26 -13.38 21.70 10.17
N GLN A 27 -12.61 22.44 9.40
CA GLN A 27 -11.62 21.83 8.51
C GLN A 27 -10.46 21.27 9.35
N PRO A 28 -10.00 20.04 9.06
CA PRO A 28 -8.87 19.47 9.78
C PRO A 28 -7.60 20.28 9.47
N ASN A 29 -6.85 20.61 10.50
CA ASN A 29 -5.53 21.19 10.35
C ASN A 29 -4.53 20.07 10.02
N ILE A 30 -3.81 20.20 8.90
CA ILE A 30 -2.84 19.21 8.43
C ILE A 30 -1.44 19.67 8.81
N LEU A 31 -0.76 18.85 9.59
CA LEU A 31 0.63 19.03 10.00
C LEU A 31 1.54 18.12 9.17
N SER A 32 2.82 18.46 9.09
CA SER A 32 3.82 17.67 8.35
C SER A 32 5.07 17.45 9.19
N VAL A 33 5.70 16.28 9.04
CA VAL A 33 6.98 15.97 9.66
C VAL A 33 7.88 15.22 8.66
N GLY A 34 9.13 15.67 8.53
CA GLY A 34 10.15 14.97 7.76
C GLY A 34 10.92 13.99 8.64
N LEU A 35 11.01 12.74 8.22
CA LEU A 35 11.67 11.67 8.98
C LEU A 35 12.58 10.83 8.10
N GLU A 36 13.72 10.42 8.69
CA GLU A 36 14.60 9.43 8.11
C GLU A 36 14.49 8.13 8.92
N VAL A 37 14.35 7.02 8.21
CA VAL A 37 14.37 5.67 8.76
C VAL A 37 15.60 4.91 8.29
N THR A 38 16.13 4.06 9.15
CA THR A 38 17.24 3.14 8.83
C THR A 38 16.77 1.72 9.06
N GLY A 39 17.00 0.84 8.08
CA GLY A 39 16.74 -0.58 8.20
C GLY A 39 17.50 -1.22 9.34
N THR A 40 16.84 -2.08 10.08
CA THR A 40 17.45 -2.95 11.12
C THR A 40 17.61 -4.38 10.62
N ALA A 41 17.00 -4.70 9.49
CA ALA A 41 17.20 -5.92 8.71
C ALA A 41 17.10 -5.56 7.22
N ASP A 42 17.64 -6.44 6.37
CA ASP A 42 17.60 -6.26 4.91
C ASP A 42 16.19 -6.03 4.40
N LEU A 43 16.04 -5.22 3.36
CA LEU A 43 14.78 -4.99 2.68
C LEU A 43 14.68 -5.88 1.44
N ILE A 44 13.65 -6.70 1.36
CA ILE A 44 13.38 -7.53 0.19
C ILE A 44 12.23 -6.93 -0.61
N GLN A 45 12.44 -6.73 -1.91
CA GLN A 45 11.39 -6.33 -2.84
C GLN A 45 10.92 -7.52 -3.69
N ASN A 46 9.66 -7.45 -4.13
CA ASN A 46 9.08 -8.43 -5.04
C ASN A 46 7.93 -7.78 -5.82
N ARG A 47 8.27 -7.03 -6.86
CA ARG A 47 7.30 -6.44 -7.76
C ARG A 47 6.76 -7.50 -8.74
N PHE A 48 5.50 -7.38 -9.12
CA PHE A 48 4.99 -8.12 -10.28
C PHE A 48 5.65 -7.60 -11.56
N SER A 49 6.20 -8.50 -12.37
CA SER A 49 6.72 -8.14 -13.68
C SER A 49 5.58 -7.82 -14.64
N GLN A 50 5.84 -6.99 -15.65
CA GLN A 50 4.91 -6.73 -16.75
C GLN A 50 4.45 -8.04 -17.39
N LYS A 51 5.40 -8.95 -17.65
CA LYS A 51 5.13 -10.28 -18.20
C LYS A 51 4.19 -11.12 -17.33
N SER A 52 4.38 -11.09 -16.00
CA SER A 52 3.49 -11.82 -15.08
C SER A 52 2.06 -11.25 -15.10
N VAL A 53 1.92 -9.93 -15.21
CA VAL A 53 0.61 -9.28 -15.35
C VAL A 53 -0.05 -9.65 -16.67
N GLU A 54 0.67 -9.65 -17.76
CA GLU A 54 0.16 -10.08 -19.07
C GLU A 54 -0.28 -11.54 -19.08
N GLN A 55 0.48 -12.42 -18.42
CA GLN A 55 0.09 -13.82 -18.28
C GLN A 55 -1.19 -13.99 -17.45
N MET A 56 -1.33 -13.21 -16.37
CA MET A 56 -2.57 -13.18 -15.57
C MET A 56 -3.75 -12.69 -16.41
N LEU A 57 -3.60 -11.58 -17.13
CA LEU A 57 -4.64 -11.05 -18.02
C LEU A 57 -5.06 -12.09 -19.07
N LYS A 58 -4.12 -12.70 -19.78
CA LYS A 58 -4.40 -13.77 -20.75
C LYS A 58 -5.19 -14.91 -20.11
N LYS A 59 -4.79 -15.34 -18.90
CA LYS A 59 -5.51 -16.38 -18.18
C LYS A 59 -6.95 -15.98 -17.84
N HIS A 60 -7.15 -14.74 -17.36
CA HIS A 60 -8.49 -14.20 -17.08
C HIS A 60 -9.37 -14.08 -18.34
N MET A 61 -8.77 -13.92 -19.50
CA MET A 61 -9.46 -13.87 -20.79
C MET A 61 -9.63 -15.26 -21.44
N GLY A 62 -9.33 -16.34 -20.74
CA GLY A 62 -9.43 -17.71 -21.27
C GLY A 62 -8.36 -18.07 -22.31
N ILE A 63 -7.33 -17.23 -22.50
CA ILE A 63 -6.24 -17.47 -23.43
C ILE A 63 -5.24 -18.41 -22.79
N SER A 64 -4.94 -19.52 -23.46
CA SER A 64 -3.92 -20.48 -22.98
C SER A 64 -2.53 -19.84 -22.96
N VAL A 65 -1.83 -19.98 -21.85
CA VAL A 65 -0.48 -19.44 -21.66
C VAL A 65 0.51 -20.57 -21.46
N GLN A 66 1.50 -20.66 -22.34
CA GLN A 66 2.60 -21.60 -22.14
C GLN A 66 3.53 -21.10 -21.05
N ARG A 67 3.99 -22.01 -20.20
CA ARG A 67 4.95 -21.70 -19.14
C ARG A 67 6.34 -21.54 -19.76
N GLU A 68 6.84 -20.33 -19.74
CA GLU A 68 8.21 -20.04 -20.17
C GLU A 68 9.23 -20.30 -19.07
N SER A 69 10.47 -20.60 -19.47
CA SER A 69 11.59 -20.74 -18.52
C SER A 69 11.90 -19.41 -17.85
N LYS A 70 12.13 -19.44 -16.54
CA LYS A 70 12.55 -18.26 -15.77
C LYS A 70 14.03 -17.99 -16.05
N LYS A 71 14.36 -16.76 -16.42
CA LYS A 71 15.73 -16.27 -16.50
C LYS A 71 16.03 -15.49 -15.22
N PRO A 72 16.92 -15.98 -14.34
CA PRO A 72 17.10 -15.41 -12.99
C PRO A 72 17.40 -13.91 -12.99
N ARG A 73 18.25 -13.43 -13.91
CA ARG A 73 18.63 -12.02 -13.99
C ARG A 73 17.47 -11.12 -14.38
N GLU A 74 16.66 -11.52 -15.38
CA GLU A 74 15.47 -10.78 -15.79
C GLU A 74 14.42 -10.73 -14.68
N VAL A 75 14.18 -11.87 -14.01
CA VAL A 75 13.23 -11.96 -12.91
C VAL A 75 13.67 -11.08 -11.71
N LEU A 76 14.97 -11.01 -11.43
CA LEU A 76 15.53 -10.16 -10.38
C LEU A 76 15.30 -8.66 -10.67
N GLU A 77 15.58 -8.24 -11.91
CA GLU A 77 15.33 -6.85 -12.34
C GLU A 77 13.85 -6.51 -12.30
N ASP A 78 12.99 -7.39 -12.79
CA ASP A 78 11.55 -7.23 -12.75
C ASP A 78 11.00 -7.14 -11.32
N ALA A 79 11.58 -7.87 -10.37
CA ALA A 79 11.20 -7.86 -8.97
C ALA A 79 11.63 -6.57 -8.25
N THR A 80 12.53 -5.79 -8.84
CA THR A 80 13.03 -4.54 -8.28
C THR A 80 12.05 -3.40 -8.53
N VAL A 81 11.69 -2.67 -7.49
CA VAL A 81 10.80 -1.49 -7.59
C VAL A 81 11.65 -0.26 -7.90
N ARG A 82 11.34 0.41 -9.01
CA ARG A 82 12.01 1.65 -9.42
C ARG A 82 10.98 2.74 -9.74
N ASN A 83 11.38 3.98 -9.57
CA ASN A 83 10.66 5.12 -10.13
C ASN A 83 11.02 5.32 -11.61
N ILE A 84 10.35 6.26 -12.28
CA ILE A 84 10.57 6.54 -13.72
C ILE A 84 11.97 7.07 -14.03
N GLU A 85 12.69 7.57 -13.02
CA GLU A 85 14.09 8.02 -13.13
C GLU A 85 15.08 6.86 -12.94
N GLY A 86 14.59 5.64 -12.73
CA GLY A 86 15.40 4.43 -12.51
C GLY A 86 15.91 4.26 -11.08
N VAL A 87 15.56 5.17 -10.16
CA VAL A 87 15.97 5.09 -8.75
C VAL A 87 15.18 3.99 -8.05
N ILE A 88 15.87 3.18 -7.24
CA ILE A 88 15.23 2.14 -6.42
C ILE A 88 14.40 2.82 -5.33
N ALA A 89 13.14 2.43 -5.21
CA ALA A 89 12.20 3.07 -4.32
C ALA A 89 11.20 2.08 -3.72
N MET A 90 10.47 2.51 -2.71
CA MET A 90 9.33 1.81 -2.14
C MET A 90 8.05 2.59 -2.39
N PRO A 91 6.91 1.94 -2.54
CA PRO A 91 5.63 2.64 -2.58
C PRO A 91 5.32 3.28 -1.21
N PRO A 92 4.87 4.56 -1.17
CA PRO A 92 4.47 5.23 0.08
C PRO A 92 3.44 4.44 0.87
N THR A 93 2.56 3.74 0.15
CA THR A 93 1.53 2.86 0.73
C THR A 93 2.12 1.76 1.61
N GLY A 94 3.32 1.27 1.32
CA GLY A 94 3.99 0.25 2.13
C GLY A 94 4.24 0.73 3.57
N PHE A 95 4.79 1.93 3.73
CA PHE A 95 5.01 2.55 5.03
C PHE A 95 3.71 2.95 5.71
N LYS A 96 2.76 3.53 4.97
CA LYS A 96 1.43 3.87 5.50
C LYS A 96 0.71 2.63 6.05
N LEU A 97 0.70 1.52 5.33
CA LEU A 97 0.07 0.28 5.77
C LEU A 97 0.77 -0.31 6.99
N ALA A 98 2.11 -0.25 7.07
CA ALA A 98 2.85 -0.68 8.25
C ALA A 98 2.45 0.14 9.49
N MET A 99 2.31 1.48 9.36
CA MET A 99 1.84 2.35 10.44
C MET A 99 0.40 2.02 10.86
N ILE A 100 -0.50 1.81 9.91
CA ILE A 100 -1.90 1.43 10.18
C ILE A 100 -1.95 0.05 10.87
N SER A 101 -1.11 -0.89 10.45
CA SER A 101 -1.02 -2.21 11.09
C SER A 101 -0.50 -2.12 12.52
N ALA A 102 0.53 -1.31 12.75
CA ALA A 102 1.10 -1.07 14.07
C ALA A 102 0.09 -0.47 15.08
N ALA A 103 -0.92 0.24 14.60
CA ALA A 103 -1.96 0.82 15.47
C ALA A 103 -2.72 -0.23 16.30
N THR A 104 -2.80 -1.48 15.85
CA THR A 104 -3.43 -2.56 16.64
C THR A 104 -2.73 -2.83 17.97
N GLN A 105 -1.46 -2.46 18.07
CA GLN A 105 -0.64 -2.63 19.26
C GLN A 105 -0.70 -1.42 20.20
N VAL A 106 -1.45 -0.37 19.83
CA VAL A 106 -1.56 0.89 20.59
C VAL A 106 -2.97 1.05 21.11
N LYS A 107 -3.13 1.06 22.44
CA LYS A 107 -4.43 1.26 23.08
C LYS A 107 -4.98 2.65 22.73
N GLY A 108 -6.24 2.70 22.30
CA GLY A 108 -6.94 3.95 21.96
C GLY A 108 -6.76 4.44 20.52
N LEU A 109 -5.89 3.82 19.73
CA LEU A 109 -5.66 4.20 18.33
C LEU A 109 -6.39 3.24 17.39
N LYS A 110 -7.30 3.76 16.56
CA LYS A 110 -8.10 2.95 15.64
C LYS A 110 -7.52 2.98 14.21
N LYS A 111 -7.39 1.83 13.56
CA LYS A 111 -6.95 1.73 12.16
C LYS A 111 -7.76 2.62 11.21
N THR A 112 -9.09 2.69 11.43
CA THR A 112 -9.99 3.48 10.60
C THR A 112 -9.69 4.97 10.67
N GLN A 113 -9.33 5.50 11.83
CA GLN A 113 -8.92 6.89 12.01
C GLN A 113 -7.60 7.18 11.28
N LEU A 114 -6.60 6.31 11.42
CA LEU A 114 -5.31 6.51 10.76
C LEU A 114 -5.37 6.47 9.23
N ARG A 115 -6.31 5.72 8.66
CA ARG A 115 -6.47 5.65 7.20
C ARG A 115 -6.74 7.03 6.57
N THR A 116 -7.48 7.87 7.28
CA THR A 116 -7.87 9.21 6.83
C THR A 116 -7.05 10.33 7.45
N ALA A 117 -6.42 10.08 8.60
CA ALA A 117 -5.64 11.08 9.33
C ALA A 117 -4.14 11.08 9.00
N LEU A 118 -3.64 10.10 8.21
CA LEU A 118 -2.22 9.93 7.95
C LEU A 118 -1.95 9.75 6.46
N PHE A 119 -1.01 10.52 5.90
CA PHE A 119 -0.59 10.44 4.51
C PHE A 119 0.94 10.50 4.43
N ILE A 120 1.51 9.80 3.46
CA ILE A 120 2.93 9.94 3.13
C ILE A 120 3.01 10.68 1.82
N GLU A 121 3.74 11.78 1.81
CA GLU A 121 3.85 12.68 0.66
C GLU A 121 4.66 12.04 -0.47
N GLY A 122 4.23 12.27 -1.70
CA GLY A 122 4.90 11.83 -2.91
C GLY A 122 4.36 10.52 -3.49
N ASN A 123 4.95 10.13 -4.61
CA ASN A 123 4.55 8.97 -5.41
C ASN A 123 5.47 7.77 -5.22
N SER A 124 6.68 7.99 -4.72
CA SER A 124 7.66 6.96 -4.38
C SER A 124 8.52 7.41 -3.21
N ILE A 125 9.07 6.46 -2.47
CA ILE A 125 10.03 6.72 -1.41
C ILE A 125 11.38 6.12 -1.85
N PRO A 126 12.31 6.93 -2.34
CA PRO A 126 13.65 6.47 -2.71
C PRO A 126 14.36 5.83 -1.53
N ILE A 127 15.05 4.73 -1.78
CA ILE A 127 15.89 4.09 -0.78
C ILE A 127 17.36 4.24 -1.15
N THR A 128 18.19 4.55 -0.17
CA THR A 128 19.63 4.41 -0.24
C THR A 128 20.04 3.12 0.46
N TYR A 129 21.05 2.46 -0.02
CA TYR A 129 21.51 1.16 0.51
C TYR A 129 22.99 0.99 0.24
N ARG A 130 23.64 0.12 1.01
CA ARG A 130 25.07 -0.19 0.80
C ARG A 130 25.24 -1.15 -0.38
N GLU A 131 24.46 -2.22 -0.41
CA GLU A 131 24.61 -3.29 -1.39
C GLU A 131 23.26 -3.93 -1.71
N MET A 132 23.06 -4.30 -2.99
CA MET A 132 21.93 -5.13 -3.44
C MET A 132 22.44 -6.56 -3.68
N VAL A 133 21.95 -7.49 -2.88
CA VAL A 133 22.31 -8.92 -2.97
C VAL A 133 21.18 -9.69 -3.65
N PRO A 134 21.46 -10.40 -4.75
CA PRO A 134 20.48 -11.31 -5.36
C PRO A 134 20.15 -12.47 -4.42
N ARG A 135 18.87 -12.75 -4.24
CA ARG A 135 18.38 -13.89 -3.46
C ARG A 135 17.60 -14.85 -4.32
N MET A 136 17.75 -16.13 -4.04
CA MET A 136 16.90 -17.19 -4.56
C MET A 136 16.15 -17.83 -3.39
N ASP A 137 14.82 -17.76 -3.44
CA ASP A 137 13.95 -18.27 -2.40
C ASP A 137 13.00 -19.33 -2.95
N ILE A 138 12.80 -20.39 -2.20
CA ILE A 138 11.78 -21.40 -2.48
C ILE A 138 10.53 -21.05 -1.69
N CYS A 139 9.47 -20.70 -2.39
CA CYS A 139 8.17 -20.35 -1.82
C CYS A 139 7.13 -21.40 -2.19
N ARG A 140 6.08 -21.54 -1.38
CA ARG A 140 4.90 -22.31 -1.79
C ARG A 140 3.84 -21.32 -2.30
N THR A 141 3.24 -21.64 -3.44
CA THR A 141 2.13 -20.85 -3.96
C THR A 141 0.91 -20.94 -3.04
N SER A 142 0.15 -19.85 -2.92
CA SER A 142 -1.17 -19.89 -2.31
C SER A 142 -2.12 -20.62 -3.27
N GLY A 143 -2.88 -21.59 -2.76
CA GLY A 143 -3.85 -22.35 -3.53
C GLY A 143 -3.81 -23.85 -3.23
N ILE A 144 -4.75 -24.57 -3.81
CA ILE A 144 -4.84 -26.03 -3.69
C ILE A 144 -3.57 -26.66 -4.28
N GLY A 145 -2.87 -27.49 -3.46
CA GLY A 145 -1.64 -28.17 -3.87
C GLY A 145 -0.34 -27.49 -3.47
N ARG A 146 -0.31 -26.21 -3.07
CA ARG A 146 0.88 -25.50 -2.55
C ARG A 146 2.17 -25.83 -3.29
N VAL A 147 2.16 -25.74 -4.62
CA VAL A 147 3.28 -26.11 -5.49
C VAL A 147 4.51 -25.26 -5.15
N PRO A 148 5.70 -25.87 -4.98
CA PRO A 148 6.94 -25.11 -4.81
C PRO A 148 7.21 -24.21 -6.00
N ASP A 149 7.61 -22.95 -5.74
CA ASP A 149 8.00 -21.99 -6.74
C ASP A 149 9.32 -21.32 -6.36
N VAL A 150 10.22 -21.17 -7.33
CA VAL A 150 11.49 -20.50 -7.13
C VAL A 150 11.33 -19.03 -7.49
N ARG A 151 11.76 -18.15 -6.58
CA ARG A 151 11.71 -16.70 -6.77
C ARG A 151 13.09 -16.08 -6.63
N PHE A 152 13.39 -15.17 -7.53
CA PHE A 152 14.60 -14.36 -7.49
C PHE A 152 14.20 -12.95 -7.09
N ARG A 153 14.82 -12.42 -6.01
CA ARG A 153 14.44 -11.15 -5.38
C ARG A 153 15.66 -10.34 -5.01
N PRO A 154 15.63 -9.01 -5.12
CA PRO A 154 16.68 -8.17 -4.58
C PRO A 154 16.53 -8.05 -3.06
N SER A 155 17.66 -8.14 -2.35
CA SER A 155 17.79 -7.83 -0.93
C SER A 155 18.73 -6.64 -0.78
N PHE A 156 18.27 -5.58 -0.12
CA PHE A 156 19.02 -4.35 0.08
C PHE A 156 19.55 -4.29 1.51
N GLN A 157 20.87 -4.23 1.64
CA GLN A 157 21.57 -4.16 2.92
C GLN A 157 21.78 -2.71 3.36
N ASP A 158 21.71 -2.47 4.67
CA ASP A 158 21.93 -1.16 5.30
C ASP A 158 21.11 -0.03 4.63
N TRP A 159 19.87 -0.34 4.31
CA TRP A 159 19.00 0.58 3.62
C TRP A 159 18.49 1.71 4.53
N LYS A 160 18.26 2.86 3.91
CA LYS A 160 17.63 4.04 4.52
C LYS A 160 16.59 4.62 3.59
N ALA A 161 15.62 5.31 4.17
CA ALA A 161 14.62 6.07 3.43
C ALA A 161 14.29 7.38 4.14
N ARG A 162 14.03 8.43 3.36
CA ARG A 162 13.56 9.72 3.85
C ARG A 162 12.16 9.96 3.32
N MET A 163 11.27 10.47 4.17
CA MET A 163 9.88 10.71 3.81
C MET A 163 9.30 11.87 4.58
N ILE A 164 8.26 12.49 4.02
CA ILE A 164 7.45 13.49 4.68
C ILE A 164 6.10 12.85 4.99
N ILE A 165 5.69 12.92 6.24
CA ILE A 165 4.42 12.38 6.72
C ILE A 165 3.50 13.55 7.05
N GLN A 166 2.36 13.61 6.38
CA GLN A 166 1.27 14.53 6.67
C GLN A 166 0.25 13.86 7.56
N PHE A 167 -0.25 14.57 8.55
CA PHE A 167 -1.20 14.01 9.51
C PHE A 167 -2.14 15.08 10.06
N SER A 168 -3.33 14.66 10.48
CA SER A 168 -4.30 15.51 11.15
C SER A 168 -3.80 15.89 12.54
N ASP A 169 -4.13 17.09 13.00
CA ASP A 169 -3.84 17.64 14.34
C ASP A 169 -4.42 16.84 15.50
N THR A 170 -5.24 15.82 15.23
CA THR A 170 -5.63 14.81 16.21
C THR A 170 -4.47 13.94 16.71
N LEU A 171 -3.33 13.99 15.99
CA LEU A 171 -2.07 13.32 16.33
C LEU A 171 -1.00 14.37 16.64
N SER A 172 -0.13 14.10 17.60
CA SER A 172 1.08 14.87 17.81
C SER A 172 2.23 14.37 16.94
N VAL A 173 3.22 15.21 16.66
CA VAL A 173 4.47 14.80 15.98
C VAL A 173 5.10 13.60 16.68
N GLN A 174 5.17 13.61 18.01
CA GLN A 174 5.72 12.50 18.79
C GLN A 174 4.93 11.21 18.58
N SER A 175 3.59 11.29 18.54
CA SER A 175 2.74 10.12 18.27
C SER A 175 3.00 9.53 16.88
N VAL A 176 3.26 10.36 15.88
CA VAL A 176 3.60 9.92 14.52
C VAL A 176 4.97 9.24 14.49
N VAL A 177 5.97 9.81 15.17
CA VAL A 177 7.32 9.21 15.31
C VAL A 177 7.24 7.85 16.00
N ASP A 178 6.53 7.77 17.12
CA ASP A 178 6.38 6.52 17.88
C ASP A 178 5.62 5.46 17.07
N LEU A 179 4.60 5.88 16.34
CA LEU A 179 3.86 4.99 15.44
C LEU A 179 4.72 4.48 14.29
N LEU A 180 5.58 5.33 13.70
CA LEU A 180 6.51 4.91 12.66
C LEU A 180 7.57 3.95 13.20
N ASN A 181 8.07 4.15 14.43
CA ASN A 181 8.97 3.20 15.09
C ASN A 181 8.31 1.83 15.32
N ARG A 182 7.04 1.82 15.73
CA ARG A 182 6.27 0.57 15.85
C ARG A 182 6.02 -0.08 14.49
N ALA A 183 5.75 0.73 13.46
CA ALA A 183 5.66 0.25 12.08
C ALA A 183 6.95 -0.42 11.61
N GLY A 184 8.10 0.03 12.12
CA GLY A 184 9.39 -0.64 11.89
C GLY A 184 9.45 -2.08 12.40
N GLN A 185 8.70 -2.43 13.44
CA GLN A 185 8.58 -3.82 13.92
C GLN A 185 7.61 -4.64 13.06
N VAL A 186 6.60 -4.00 12.45
CA VAL A 186 5.71 -4.61 11.46
C VAL A 186 6.47 -4.92 10.17
N GLY A 187 7.38 -4.01 9.79
CA GLY A 187 8.24 -4.09 8.61
C GLY A 187 7.56 -3.70 7.30
N VAL A 188 8.39 -3.51 6.28
CA VAL A 188 7.98 -3.21 4.89
C VAL A 188 8.62 -4.21 3.92
N GLY A 189 8.07 -4.30 2.71
CA GLY A 189 8.57 -5.24 1.70
C GLY A 189 8.11 -6.68 1.95
N GLU A 190 8.84 -7.62 1.35
CA GLU A 190 8.54 -9.04 1.44
C GLU A 190 9.16 -9.69 2.68
N TRP A 191 8.51 -10.76 3.14
CA TRP A 191 8.95 -11.53 4.32
C TRP A 191 9.19 -10.68 5.57
N ARG A 192 8.39 -9.63 5.71
CA ARG A 192 8.35 -8.79 6.91
C ARG A 192 7.68 -9.53 8.09
N PRO A 193 7.91 -9.12 9.33
CA PRO A 193 7.34 -9.77 10.52
C PRO A 193 5.82 -9.94 10.49
N GLU A 194 5.07 -8.98 9.93
CA GLU A 194 3.62 -9.11 9.73
C GLU A 194 3.23 -10.35 8.88
N LYS A 195 4.15 -10.84 8.05
CA LYS A 195 3.99 -12.03 7.20
C LYS A 195 4.88 -13.19 7.65
N ASN A 196 5.14 -13.27 8.96
CA ASN A 196 5.95 -14.30 9.61
C ASN A 196 7.41 -14.36 9.12
N GLY A 197 7.94 -13.26 8.62
CA GLY A 197 9.34 -13.13 8.23
C GLY A 197 10.14 -12.29 9.22
N VAL A 198 11.35 -11.93 8.82
CA VAL A 198 12.31 -11.17 9.66
C VAL A 198 12.90 -9.95 8.92
N PHE A 199 12.49 -9.71 7.68
CA PHE A 199 13.07 -8.70 6.80
C PHE A 199 12.28 -7.39 6.82
N GLY A 200 12.90 -6.31 6.32
CA GLY A 200 12.26 -5.02 6.15
C GLY A 200 11.91 -4.29 7.43
N THR A 201 12.48 -4.70 8.56
CA THR A 201 12.36 -3.96 9.83
C THR A 201 13.22 -2.70 9.81
N PHE A 202 12.78 -1.65 10.52
CA PHE A 202 13.48 -0.37 10.54
C PHE A 202 13.21 0.39 11.84
N LYS A 203 13.93 1.50 12.02
CA LYS A 203 13.71 2.47 13.10
C LYS A 203 13.84 3.89 12.57
N VAL A 204 13.17 4.83 13.20
CA VAL A 204 13.37 6.26 12.94
C VAL A 204 14.73 6.64 13.52
N THR A 205 15.56 7.27 12.70
CA THR A 205 16.93 7.65 13.09
C THR A 205 17.13 9.15 13.13
N ARG A 206 16.34 9.92 12.40
CA ARG A 206 16.50 11.37 12.36
C ARG A 206 15.17 12.08 12.04
N HIS A 207 14.97 13.24 12.66
CA HIS A 207 13.98 14.23 12.28
C HIS A 207 14.60 15.24 11.32
N ILE A 208 13.95 15.50 10.20
CA ILE A 208 14.39 16.44 9.18
C ILE A 208 13.67 17.75 9.42
N SER A 209 14.39 18.78 9.88
CA SER A 209 13.82 20.07 10.24
C SER A 209 14.27 21.20 9.30
N ASP A 210 15.36 20.99 8.53
CA ASP A 210 15.85 21.97 7.58
C ASP A 210 14.89 22.11 6.38
N PRO A 211 14.33 23.30 6.12
CA PRO A 211 13.41 23.52 5.01
C PRO A 211 13.99 23.17 3.63
N LYS A 212 15.31 23.35 3.44
CA LYS A 212 15.97 23.00 2.19
C LYS A 212 16.00 21.50 2.01
N GLU A 213 16.39 20.76 3.06
CA GLU A 213 16.40 19.29 3.03
C GLU A 213 14.98 18.72 2.85
N LEU A 214 13.96 19.31 3.49
CA LEU A 214 12.56 18.93 3.28
C LEU A 214 12.14 19.10 1.82
N GLY A 215 12.52 20.25 1.18
CA GLY A 215 12.28 20.47 -0.24
C GLY A 215 12.96 19.43 -1.13
N GLU A 216 14.19 19.02 -0.81
CA GLU A 216 14.92 17.96 -1.53
C GLU A 216 14.22 16.61 -1.38
N VAL A 217 13.76 16.27 -0.18
CA VAL A 217 13.02 15.03 0.07
C VAL A 217 11.69 15.03 -0.70
N ALA A 218 10.93 16.12 -0.66
CA ALA A 218 9.69 16.26 -1.41
C ALA A 218 9.91 16.05 -2.91
N ALA A 219 10.94 16.72 -3.47
CA ALA A 219 11.29 16.57 -4.88
C ALA A 219 11.67 15.12 -5.25
N GLN A 220 12.48 14.46 -4.43
CA GLN A 220 12.87 13.06 -4.64
C GLN A 220 11.66 12.10 -4.57
N CYS A 221 10.72 12.37 -3.68
CA CYS A 221 9.52 11.55 -3.52
C CYS A 221 8.44 11.83 -4.59
N ALA A 222 8.53 12.94 -5.32
CA ALA A 222 7.55 13.32 -6.35
C ALA A 222 7.56 12.38 -7.56
N SER A 223 8.72 11.79 -7.88
CA SER A 223 8.88 10.91 -9.04
C SER A 223 8.03 9.64 -8.88
N PRO A 224 7.12 9.33 -9.83
CA PRO A 224 6.25 8.17 -9.71
C PRO A 224 7.00 6.85 -9.93
N LEU A 225 6.50 5.79 -9.31
CA LEU A 225 6.96 4.44 -9.61
C LEU A 225 6.66 4.09 -11.06
N VAL A 226 7.53 3.29 -11.70
CA VAL A 226 7.27 2.76 -13.03
C VAL A 226 5.94 2.00 -13.01
N PRO A 227 4.91 2.43 -13.75
CA PRO A 227 3.60 1.79 -13.73
C PRO A 227 3.64 0.44 -14.46
N LEU A 228 2.72 -0.45 -14.07
CA LEU A 228 2.36 -1.58 -14.91
C LEU A 228 1.44 -1.08 -16.02
N ARG A 229 1.67 -1.51 -17.26
CA ARG A 229 0.89 -1.08 -18.42
C ARG A 229 -0.14 -2.12 -18.78
N ILE A 230 -1.31 -1.67 -19.22
CA ILE A 230 -2.27 -2.53 -19.88
C ILE A 230 -1.73 -2.77 -21.31
N PRO A 231 -1.52 -4.02 -21.73
CA PRO A 231 -1.05 -4.29 -23.11
C PRO A 231 -2.12 -3.86 -24.13
N ASP A 232 -1.67 -3.35 -25.29
CA ASP A 232 -2.59 -2.87 -26.34
C ASP A 232 -3.60 -3.94 -26.76
N TRP A 233 -3.16 -5.21 -26.86
CA TRP A 233 -4.03 -6.34 -27.20
C TRP A 233 -5.14 -6.57 -26.16
N ALA A 234 -4.99 -6.09 -24.91
CA ALA A 234 -5.98 -6.26 -23.85
C ALA A 234 -6.97 -5.07 -23.75
N MET A 235 -6.64 -3.93 -24.38
CA MET A 235 -7.50 -2.74 -24.36
C MET A 235 -8.76 -2.94 -25.19
N ASP A 236 -8.64 -3.64 -26.33
CA ASP A 236 -9.74 -3.87 -27.28
C ASP A 236 -10.36 -5.27 -27.15
N ALA A 237 -9.89 -6.06 -26.20
CA ALA A 237 -10.39 -7.42 -26.02
C ALA A 237 -11.70 -7.44 -25.25
N GLU A 238 -12.74 -7.95 -25.86
CA GLU A 238 -13.98 -8.28 -25.17
C GLU A 238 -13.79 -9.48 -24.25
N ILE A 239 -14.02 -9.30 -22.96
CA ILE A 239 -14.04 -10.42 -22.02
C ILE A 239 -15.33 -11.18 -22.24
N SER A 240 -15.25 -12.45 -22.67
CA SER A 240 -16.43 -13.25 -22.93
C SER A 240 -17.32 -13.36 -21.66
N PRO A 241 -18.67 -13.38 -21.82
CA PRO A 241 -19.58 -13.51 -20.68
C PRO A 241 -19.29 -14.73 -19.80
N GLU A 242 -18.80 -15.83 -20.39
CA GLU A 242 -18.45 -17.06 -19.70
C GLU A 242 -17.23 -16.87 -18.76
N VAL A 243 -16.24 -16.10 -19.21
CA VAL A 243 -15.05 -15.74 -18.40
C VAL A 243 -15.45 -14.81 -17.27
N LEU A 244 -16.30 -13.82 -17.51
CA LEU A 244 -16.84 -12.95 -16.46
C LEU A 244 -17.61 -13.76 -15.43
N GLN A 245 -18.49 -14.67 -15.85
CA GLN A 245 -19.25 -15.51 -14.95
C GLN A 245 -18.35 -16.39 -14.08
N LYS A 246 -17.26 -16.92 -14.64
CA LYS A 246 -16.27 -17.72 -13.89
C LYS A 246 -15.51 -16.87 -12.86
N ILE A 247 -15.09 -15.65 -13.22
CA ILE A 247 -14.43 -14.71 -12.30
C ILE A 247 -15.35 -14.39 -11.12
N PHE A 248 -16.63 -14.12 -11.38
CA PHE A 248 -17.60 -13.79 -10.33
C PHE A 248 -17.99 -15.00 -9.48
N SER A 249 -18.04 -16.22 -10.03
CA SER A 249 -18.32 -17.41 -9.26
C SER A 249 -17.16 -17.81 -8.33
N GLU A 250 -15.92 -17.65 -8.76
CA GLU A 250 -14.74 -17.90 -7.92
C GLU A 250 -14.60 -16.89 -6.75
N GLN A 251 -15.20 -15.68 -6.87
CA GLN A 251 -15.22 -14.67 -5.80
C GLN A 251 -16.37 -14.85 -4.81
N SER A 252 -17.39 -15.65 -5.15
CA SER A 252 -18.56 -15.87 -4.32
C SER A 252 -18.48 -17.10 -3.43
N GLU A 253 -17.43 -17.91 -3.50
CA GLU A 253 -17.20 -18.94 -2.50
C GLU A 253 -16.67 -18.27 -1.20
N PRO A 254 -17.45 -18.26 -0.11
CA PRO A 254 -16.97 -17.79 1.17
C PRO A 254 -15.80 -18.68 1.59
N GLU A 255 -14.71 -18.08 2.07
CA GLU A 255 -13.69 -18.78 2.83
C GLU A 255 -14.42 -19.54 3.95
N SER A 256 -14.66 -20.83 3.74
CA SER A 256 -15.17 -21.69 4.80
C SER A 256 -14.12 -21.67 5.91
N GLU A 257 -14.46 -21.02 7.00
CA GLU A 257 -13.78 -21.14 8.28
C GLU A 257 -13.56 -22.62 8.57
N SER A 258 -12.32 -23.08 8.43
CA SER A 258 -11.92 -24.31 9.09
C SER A 258 -11.65 -23.97 10.56
N VAL A 259 -12.74 -23.83 11.31
CA VAL A 259 -12.74 -24.09 12.75
C VAL A 259 -12.84 -25.59 12.87
N ALA A 260 -11.79 -26.26 13.33
CA ALA A 260 -11.91 -27.37 14.27
C ALA A 260 -10.62 -28.20 14.41
N ALA A 261 -10.28 -28.38 15.64
CA ALA A 261 -9.49 -29.41 16.32
C ALA A 261 -7.97 -29.33 16.17
#